data_ee26b9a8a55f44cd2f15a172a213139e
#
_entry.id   ee26b9a8a55f44cd2f15a172a213139e
#
_cell.length_a   1.000
_cell.length_b   1.000
_cell.length_c   1.000
_cell.angle_alpha   90.00
_cell.angle_beta   90.00
_cell.angle_gamma   90.00
#
_symmetry.space_group_name_H-M   'P 1'
#
loop_
_entity.id
_entity.type
_entity.pdbx_description
1 polymer ?
#
loop_
_entity_poly.entity_id
_entity_poly.type
_entity_poly.pdbx_seq_one_letter_code
_entity_poly.pdbx_strand_id
1 'polypeptide(L)'
;FPTRRSSDLPTWGDKVDKQWGKGPEIFTPENAYKYGKWLGERYMNAPNLIWVIGGDRSGDGKNFAIWNALATGIKSVDKNHLMTYHPHGEHSSSFWFHNASWLDFNMCQSGHAQQDFAIYQRLLLPDLNKEPHKPCMDGEPRYENIPINFKKENGRFGDDDIRHTLYQSMFSGACGYTYGCNDIWQMFDTGREPKCDADTPWYQSMDKQGA
;
A
#
# COMPACT_ATOMS: atom_id res chain seq x y z
N PHE A 1 -14.11 -5.44 9.77
CA PHE A 1 -13.72 -4.08 10.15
C PHE A 1 -13.42 -3.31 8.87
N PRO A 2 -14.09 -2.17 8.61
CA PRO A 2 -13.68 -1.33 7.51
C PRO A 2 -12.36 -0.65 7.88
N THR A 3 -11.25 -1.24 7.50
CA THR A 3 -9.98 -0.53 7.46
C THR A 3 -10.10 0.53 6.37
N ARG A 4 -10.47 1.75 6.74
CA ARG A 4 -10.31 2.87 5.82
C ARG A 4 -8.81 3.01 5.58
N ARG A 5 -8.37 2.64 4.39
CA ARG A 5 -7.01 2.93 3.95
C ARG A 5 -6.82 4.44 3.97
N SER A 6 -5.93 4.92 4.80
CA SER A 6 -5.40 6.30 4.64
C SER A 6 -4.34 6.38 3.55
N SER A 7 -4.21 5.35 2.71
CA SER A 7 -3.28 5.31 1.58
C SER A 7 -3.60 6.30 0.48
N ASP A 8 -4.77 6.93 0.52
CA ASP A 8 -5.19 7.96 -0.44
C ASP A 8 -4.68 9.36 -0.09
N LEU A 9 -3.75 9.46 0.82
CA LEU A 9 -3.09 10.70 1.19
C LEU A 9 -1.71 10.77 0.52
N PRO A 10 -1.54 11.72 -0.29
CA PRO A 10 -2.35 12.43 -1.24
C PRO A 10 -2.17 11.84 -2.64
N THR A 11 -3.14 11.12 -3.13
CA THR A 11 -3.23 10.64 -4.50
C THR A 11 -1.92 10.03 -5.06
N TRP A 12 -1.62 8.78 -4.74
CA TRP A 12 -0.53 7.97 -5.30
C TRP A 12 0.87 8.61 -5.28
N GLY A 13 1.10 9.58 -4.42
CA GLY A 13 2.37 10.25 -4.36
C GLY A 13 2.70 11.16 -5.55
N ASP A 14 1.78 11.42 -6.50
CA ASP A 14 1.99 12.35 -7.62
C ASP A 14 2.28 13.79 -7.14
N LYS A 15 1.94 14.11 -5.90
CA LYS A 15 2.28 15.38 -5.26
C LYS A 15 3.70 15.42 -4.70
N VAL A 16 4.39 14.29 -4.70
CA VAL A 16 5.79 14.13 -4.31
C VAL A 16 6.69 13.98 -5.54
N ASP A 17 6.30 13.11 -6.45
CA ASP A 17 6.95 12.94 -7.75
C ASP A 17 5.89 12.57 -8.81
N LYS A 18 6.28 12.69 -10.09
CA LYS A 18 5.39 12.50 -11.23
C LYS A 18 5.43 11.10 -11.82
N GLN A 19 5.96 10.12 -11.14
CA GLN A 19 6.17 8.78 -11.72
C GLN A 19 4.89 8.17 -12.31
N TRP A 20 3.75 8.32 -11.62
CA TRP A 20 2.46 7.77 -12.08
C TRP A 20 1.36 8.83 -12.24
N GLY A 21 1.62 10.07 -11.88
CA GLY A 21 0.61 11.11 -11.79
C GLY A 21 0.83 12.32 -12.70
N LYS A 22 -0.21 13.15 -12.81
CA LYS A 22 -0.23 14.35 -13.68
C LYS A 22 -0.25 15.66 -12.91
N GLY A 23 -0.21 15.66 -11.64
CA GLY A 23 -0.33 16.89 -10.88
C GLY A 23 0.98 17.65 -10.70
N PRO A 24 0.95 18.86 -10.18
CA PRO A 24 2.17 19.51 -9.72
C PRO A 24 2.72 18.79 -8.49
N GLU A 25 4.04 18.67 -8.41
CA GLU A 25 4.69 18.29 -7.16
C GLU A 25 4.51 19.44 -6.18
N ILE A 26 3.95 19.17 -5.01
CA ILE A 26 3.63 20.20 -4.01
C ILE A 26 4.31 19.95 -2.67
N PHE A 27 4.70 18.71 -2.36
CA PHE A 27 5.31 18.39 -1.10
C PHE A 27 6.80 18.72 -1.06
N THR A 28 7.17 19.44 -0.03
CA THR A 28 8.51 19.62 0.48
C THR A 28 8.56 19.06 1.90
N PRO A 29 9.72 18.76 2.48
CA PRO A 29 9.77 18.31 3.87
C PRO A 29 9.07 19.26 4.85
N GLU A 30 9.17 20.57 4.63
CA GLU A 30 8.54 21.56 5.49
C GLU A 30 7.01 21.51 5.46
N ASN A 31 6.41 21.55 4.26
CA ASN A 31 4.95 21.54 4.19
C ASN A 31 4.37 20.15 4.47
N ALA A 32 5.11 19.07 4.18
CA ALA A 32 4.73 17.71 4.54
C ALA A 32 4.65 17.53 6.07
N TYR A 33 5.60 18.06 6.82
CA TYR A 33 5.54 18.07 8.29
C TYR A 33 4.31 18.82 8.81
N LYS A 34 4.05 20.03 8.29
CA LYS A 34 2.88 20.83 8.70
C LYS A 34 1.58 20.11 8.41
N TYR A 35 1.48 19.50 7.22
CA TYR A 35 0.32 18.71 6.83
C TYR A 35 0.14 17.47 7.69
N GLY A 36 1.22 16.74 7.96
CA GLY A 36 1.20 15.59 8.86
C GLY A 36 0.74 15.96 10.27
N LYS A 37 1.25 17.05 10.83
CA LYS A 37 0.80 17.55 12.13
C LYS A 37 -0.69 17.86 12.14
N TRP A 38 -1.19 18.57 11.13
CA TRP A 38 -2.61 18.86 10.99
C TRP A 38 -3.47 17.58 10.89
N LEU A 39 -3.01 16.57 10.13
CA LEU A 39 -3.70 15.28 10.05
C LEU A 39 -3.76 14.59 11.42
N GLY A 40 -2.63 14.53 12.12
CA GLY A 40 -2.56 13.95 13.45
C GLY A 40 -3.51 14.64 14.42
N GLU A 41 -3.50 15.98 14.48
CA GLU A 41 -4.41 16.77 15.32
C GLU A 41 -5.89 16.48 15.00
N ARG A 42 -6.21 16.31 13.71
CA ARG A 42 -7.59 16.08 13.27
C ARG A 42 -8.12 14.69 13.62
N TYR A 43 -7.27 13.67 13.56
CA TYR A 43 -7.72 12.27 13.61
C TYR A 43 -7.20 11.47 14.80
N MET A 44 -6.39 12.04 15.69
CA MET A 44 -5.81 11.34 16.83
C MET A 44 -6.83 10.68 17.79
N ASN A 45 -8.07 11.09 17.72
CA ASN A 45 -9.16 10.52 18.53
C ASN A 45 -10.05 9.51 17.77
N ALA A 46 -9.73 9.19 16.51
CA ALA A 46 -10.48 8.22 15.72
C ALA A 46 -10.05 6.80 16.11
N PRO A 47 -10.89 5.96 16.70
CA PRO A 47 -10.44 4.71 17.35
C PRO A 47 -10.06 3.59 16.38
N ASN A 48 -10.32 3.76 15.09
CA ASN A 48 -10.19 2.73 14.04
C ASN A 48 -9.24 3.17 12.92
N LEU A 49 -8.19 3.90 13.25
CA LEU A 49 -7.23 4.44 12.29
C LEU A 49 -5.89 3.70 12.38
N ILE A 50 -5.32 3.42 11.23
CA ILE A 50 -3.91 3.09 11.04
C ILE A 50 -3.36 4.05 9.98
N TRP A 51 -2.22 4.68 10.27
CA TRP A 51 -1.56 5.57 9.32
C TRP A 51 -0.74 4.77 8.31
N VAL A 52 -1.01 4.96 7.03
CA VAL A 52 -0.23 4.38 5.94
C VAL A 52 0.39 5.52 5.13
N ILE A 53 1.68 5.74 5.33
CA ILE A 53 2.44 6.80 4.65
C ILE A 53 2.87 6.30 3.27
N GLY A 54 3.12 7.18 2.34
CA GLY A 54 3.53 6.84 0.98
C GLY A 54 2.35 6.67 0.05
N GLY A 55 2.41 5.67 -0.79
CA GLY A 55 1.43 5.36 -1.82
C GLY A 55 2.13 5.11 -3.14
N ASP A 56 2.53 3.87 -3.35
CA ASP A 56 3.10 3.36 -4.60
C ASP A 56 4.35 4.14 -5.08
N ARG A 57 5.20 4.53 -4.14
CA ARG A 57 6.45 5.26 -4.39
C ARG A 57 7.62 4.63 -3.67
N SER A 58 8.82 4.87 -4.21
CA SER A 58 10.05 4.57 -3.49
C SER A 58 10.22 5.52 -2.29
N GLY A 59 10.89 5.03 -1.27
CA GLY A 59 11.26 5.83 -0.11
C GLY A 59 12.66 6.45 -0.21
N ASP A 60 13.27 6.49 -1.39
CA ASP A 60 14.63 7.00 -1.59
C ASP A 60 14.69 8.47 -2.03
N GLY A 61 15.91 8.99 -2.19
CA GLY A 61 16.15 10.33 -2.69
C GLY A 61 15.36 11.40 -1.96
N LYS A 62 14.76 12.33 -2.72
CA LYS A 62 13.92 13.41 -2.17
C LYS A 62 12.68 12.88 -1.43
N ASN A 63 12.17 11.71 -1.84
CA ASN A 63 10.98 11.11 -1.27
C ASN A 63 11.19 10.72 0.18
N PHE A 64 12.38 10.23 0.55
CA PHE A 64 12.72 9.90 1.93
C PHE A 64 12.48 11.06 2.89
N ALA A 65 13.00 12.23 2.57
CA ALA A 65 12.86 13.40 3.42
C ALA A 65 11.40 13.86 3.57
N ILE A 66 10.63 13.79 2.48
CA ILE A 66 9.22 14.19 2.46
C ILE A 66 8.37 13.22 3.29
N TRP A 67 8.51 11.91 3.07
CA TRP A 67 7.74 10.90 3.79
C TRP A 67 8.09 10.87 5.27
N ASN A 68 9.40 10.98 5.60
CA ASN A 68 9.84 11.06 6.98
C ASN A 68 9.29 12.30 7.70
N ALA A 69 9.25 13.45 7.02
CA ALA A 69 8.68 14.68 7.56
C ALA A 69 7.16 14.55 7.80
N LEU A 70 6.42 13.97 6.84
CA LEU A 70 4.98 13.72 6.98
C LEU A 70 4.70 12.82 8.19
N ALA A 71 5.38 11.68 8.28
CA ALA A 71 5.23 10.72 9.37
C ALA A 71 5.58 11.34 10.73
N THR A 72 6.70 12.06 10.79
CA THR A 72 7.13 12.76 12.01
C THR A 72 6.14 13.85 12.42
N GLY A 73 5.56 14.55 11.44
CA GLY A 73 4.49 15.52 11.69
C GLY A 73 3.28 14.89 12.36
N ILE A 74 2.78 13.77 11.85
CA ILE A 74 1.67 13.02 12.46
C ILE A 74 2.06 12.57 13.87
N LYS A 75 3.18 11.88 14.01
CA LYS A 75 3.65 11.33 15.30
C LYS A 75 4.02 12.43 16.32
N SER A 76 4.18 13.69 15.90
CA SER A 76 4.41 14.80 16.86
C SER A 76 3.20 15.02 17.79
N VAL A 77 2.00 14.67 17.34
CA VAL A 77 0.72 14.86 18.06
C VAL A 77 -0.02 13.57 18.30
N ASP A 78 -0.05 12.65 17.34
CA ASP A 78 -0.69 11.35 17.46
C ASP A 78 0.35 10.27 17.81
N LYS A 79 0.40 9.88 19.08
CA LYS A 79 1.32 8.87 19.62
C LYS A 79 0.72 7.46 19.66
N ASN A 80 -0.57 7.32 19.45
CA ASN A 80 -1.29 6.09 19.78
C ASN A 80 -1.53 5.20 18.56
N HIS A 81 -1.80 5.80 17.39
CA HIS A 81 -2.10 5.02 16.20
C HIS A 81 -0.85 4.40 15.58
N LEU A 82 -1.01 3.15 15.14
CA LEU A 82 0.04 2.46 14.39
C LEU A 82 0.29 3.15 13.04
N MET A 83 1.53 3.08 12.61
CA MET A 83 1.96 3.69 11.36
C MET A 83 2.87 2.77 10.56
N THR A 84 2.66 2.74 9.26
CA THR A 84 3.51 2.03 8.30
C THR A 84 3.73 2.87 7.05
N TYR A 85 4.46 2.32 6.08
CA TYR A 85 4.73 2.94 4.79
C TYR A 85 4.36 1.99 3.67
N HIS A 86 3.61 2.50 2.68
CA HIS A 86 3.22 1.77 1.48
C HIS A 86 4.26 1.99 0.36
N PRO A 87 5.09 0.99 0.03
CA PRO A 87 6.08 1.07 -1.03
C PRO A 87 5.44 0.90 -2.41
N HIS A 88 6.23 1.01 -3.46
CA HIS A 88 5.83 0.53 -4.78
C HIS A 88 6.03 -0.97 -4.93
N GLY A 89 5.54 -1.55 -6.05
CA GLY A 89 5.52 -2.98 -6.31
C GLY A 89 6.86 -3.68 -6.11
N GLU A 90 6.82 -4.89 -5.56
CA GLU A 90 7.93 -5.78 -5.26
C GLU A 90 8.97 -5.21 -4.28
N HIS A 91 8.51 -4.29 -3.41
CA HIS A 91 9.33 -3.69 -2.37
C HIS A 91 8.66 -3.80 -1.00
N SER A 92 9.47 -3.55 0.02
CA SER A 92 9.00 -3.40 1.39
C SER A 92 9.38 -2.04 1.96
N SER A 93 8.56 -1.52 2.87
CA SER A 93 8.85 -0.34 3.67
C SER A 93 10.21 -0.43 4.38
N SER A 94 10.61 -1.65 4.71
CA SER A 94 11.86 -1.93 5.39
C SER A 94 13.11 -1.54 4.59
N PHE A 95 13.00 -1.41 3.27
CA PHE A 95 14.13 -1.01 2.42
C PHE A 95 14.63 0.40 2.76
N TRP A 96 13.74 1.26 3.26
CA TRP A 96 14.08 2.66 3.56
C TRP A 96 13.83 3.05 5.00
N PHE A 97 12.76 2.54 5.62
CA PHE A 97 12.25 3.07 6.87
C PHE A 97 12.26 2.10 8.04
N HIS A 98 12.91 0.92 7.92
CA HIS A 98 12.89 -0.08 8.99
C HIS A 98 13.29 0.47 10.35
N ASN A 99 14.33 1.30 10.39
CA ASN A 99 14.85 1.91 11.61
C ASN A 99 14.20 3.26 11.98
N ALA A 100 13.22 3.72 11.20
CA ALA A 100 12.50 4.94 11.55
C ALA A 100 11.65 4.70 12.80
N SER A 101 11.75 5.64 13.76
CA SER A 101 11.05 5.53 15.04
C SER A 101 9.53 5.61 14.92
N TRP A 102 9.02 6.09 13.80
CA TRP A 102 7.61 6.19 13.54
C TRP A 102 7.03 4.95 12.84
N LEU A 103 7.87 4.07 12.26
CA LEU A 103 7.42 2.86 11.59
C LEU A 103 7.16 1.76 12.62
N ASP A 104 5.91 1.45 12.87
CA ASP A 104 5.52 0.44 13.86
C ASP A 104 5.57 -0.98 13.30
N PHE A 105 5.28 -1.17 12.01
CA PHE A 105 5.34 -2.45 11.32
C PHE A 105 5.74 -2.27 9.84
N ASN A 106 6.35 -3.29 9.26
CA ASN A 106 6.69 -3.28 7.85
C ASN A 106 5.46 -3.61 6.99
N MET A 107 5.40 -3.02 5.80
CA MET A 107 4.42 -3.34 4.78
C MET A 107 5.15 -3.59 3.47
N CYS A 108 4.88 -4.70 2.83
CA CYS A 108 5.33 -4.94 1.46
C CYS A 108 4.17 -4.77 0.48
N GLN A 109 4.52 -4.52 -0.77
CA GLN A 109 3.63 -4.60 -1.92
C GLN A 109 4.17 -5.71 -2.81
N SER A 110 3.55 -6.90 -2.76
CA SER A 110 3.95 -8.00 -3.62
C SER A 110 3.54 -7.79 -5.08
N GLY A 111 2.51 -6.97 -5.29
CA GLY A 111 2.19 -6.36 -6.58
C GLY A 111 1.56 -7.30 -7.61
N HIS A 112 1.50 -6.83 -8.85
CA HIS A 112 0.70 -7.45 -9.90
C HIS A 112 1.52 -8.00 -11.07
N ALA A 113 2.85 -7.98 -10.98
CA ALA A 113 3.72 -8.39 -12.07
C ALA A 113 4.10 -9.86 -12.04
N GLN A 114 4.14 -10.46 -10.85
CA GLN A 114 4.67 -11.81 -10.65
C GLN A 114 3.56 -12.86 -10.65
N GLN A 115 3.84 -13.98 -11.32
CA GLN A 115 3.02 -15.20 -11.26
C GLN A 115 3.58 -16.21 -10.26
N ASP A 116 4.84 -16.10 -9.88
CA ASP A 116 5.45 -17.01 -8.93
C ASP A 116 4.98 -16.74 -7.49
N PHE A 117 5.22 -17.72 -6.63
CA PHE A 117 4.85 -17.67 -5.22
C PHE A 117 6.05 -17.46 -4.29
N ALA A 118 7.19 -17.05 -4.82
CA ALA A 118 8.39 -16.81 -4.03
C ALA A 118 8.41 -15.43 -3.33
N ILE A 119 7.30 -14.70 -3.37
CA ILE A 119 7.14 -13.37 -2.76
C ILE A 119 7.48 -13.37 -1.28
N TYR A 120 7.06 -14.42 -0.55
CA TYR A 120 7.38 -14.54 0.86
C TYR A 120 8.89 -14.64 1.11
N GLN A 121 9.64 -15.32 0.24
CA GLN A 121 11.10 -15.46 0.36
C GLN A 121 11.81 -14.12 0.06
N ARG A 122 11.28 -13.33 -0.85
CA ARG A 122 11.90 -12.06 -1.27
C ARG A 122 11.52 -10.87 -0.40
N LEU A 123 10.30 -10.86 0.14
CA LEU A 123 9.75 -9.71 0.86
C LEU A 123 9.48 -10.01 2.34
N LEU A 124 8.67 -11.02 2.64
CA LEU A 124 8.23 -11.28 4.01
C LEU A 124 9.36 -11.83 4.91
N LEU A 125 10.05 -12.90 4.49
CA LEU A 125 11.11 -13.48 5.29
C LEU A 125 12.27 -12.53 5.57
N PRO A 126 12.77 -11.74 4.60
CA PRO A 126 13.79 -10.74 4.90
C PRO A 126 13.33 -9.72 5.94
N ASP A 127 12.06 -9.30 5.91
CA ASP A 127 11.53 -8.34 6.87
C ASP A 127 11.36 -8.93 8.27
N LEU A 128 10.88 -10.17 8.36
CA LEU A 128 10.70 -10.88 9.63
C LEU A 128 12.04 -11.18 10.34
N ASN A 129 13.13 -11.30 9.56
CA ASN A 129 14.46 -11.55 10.09
C ASN A 129 15.28 -10.27 10.38
N LYS A 130 14.71 -9.08 10.16
CA LYS A 130 15.40 -7.81 10.47
C LYS A 130 15.31 -7.46 11.95
N GLU A 131 16.37 -6.80 12.43
CA GLU A 131 16.39 -6.19 13.76
C GLU A 131 16.23 -4.65 13.66
N PRO A 132 15.48 -4.01 14.56
CA PRO A 132 14.62 -4.61 15.58
C PRO A 132 13.45 -5.37 14.93
N HIS A 133 13.03 -6.49 15.53
CA HIS A 133 11.89 -7.24 15.00
C HIS A 133 10.64 -6.38 14.90
N LYS A 134 10.02 -6.38 13.72
CA LYS A 134 8.75 -5.72 13.46
C LYS A 134 7.80 -6.68 12.73
N PRO A 135 6.49 -6.64 13.02
CA PRO A 135 5.50 -7.33 12.20
C PRO A 135 5.62 -6.89 10.73
N CYS A 136 5.25 -7.77 9.81
CA CYS A 136 5.18 -7.45 8.39
C CYS A 136 3.85 -7.89 7.81
N MET A 137 3.27 -7.08 6.90
CA MET A 137 2.05 -7.44 6.18
C MET A 137 2.22 -7.24 4.68
N ASP A 138 1.46 -7.98 3.88
CA ASP A 138 1.30 -7.70 2.45
C ASP A 138 0.13 -6.71 2.27
N GLY A 139 0.47 -5.46 2.02
CA GLY A 139 -0.48 -4.36 1.94
C GLY A 139 -1.09 -4.16 0.55
N GLU A 140 -0.41 -4.63 -0.49
CA GLU A 140 -0.91 -4.63 -1.86
C GLU A 140 -0.41 -5.86 -2.62
N PRO A 141 -1.11 -7.00 -2.43
CA PRO A 141 -0.86 -8.21 -3.19
C PRO A 141 -1.50 -8.14 -4.58
N ARG A 142 -1.53 -9.27 -5.26
CA ARG A 142 -2.28 -9.42 -6.51
C ARG A 142 -3.73 -8.98 -6.33
N TYR A 143 -4.25 -8.19 -7.26
CA TYR A 143 -5.67 -7.87 -7.30
C TYR A 143 -6.42 -8.88 -8.16
N GLU A 144 -7.56 -9.33 -7.68
CA GLU A 144 -8.48 -10.13 -8.49
C GLU A 144 -8.92 -9.36 -9.72
N ASN A 145 -8.95 -10.03 -10.84
CA ASN A 145 -9.30 -9.47 -12.17
C ASN A 145 -8.34 -8.40 -12.72
N ILE A 146 -7.14 -8.23 -12.17
CA ILE A 146 -6.13 -7.38 -12.82
C ILE A 146 -5.34 -8.20 -13.87
N PRO A 147 -5.05 -7.64 -15.06
CA PRO A 147 -4.17 -8.29 -16.00
C PRO A 147 -2.77 -8.52 -15.41
N ILE A 148 -2.24 -9.72 -15.58
CA ILE A 148 -0.92 -10.10 -15.09
C ILE A 148 0.15 -9.22 -15.75
N ASN A 149 0.96 -8.56 -14.93
CA ASN A 149 1.92 -7.57 -15.37
C ASN A 149 1.29 -6.43 -16.21
N PHE A 150 0.03 -6.09 -15.93
CA PHE A 150 -0.76 -5.06 -16.62
C PHE A 150 -0.95 -5.29 -18.12
N LYS A 151 -0.84 -6.56 -18.58
CA LYS A 151 -0.94 -6.94 -19.99
C LYS A 151 -2.04 -7.98 -20.20
N LYS A 152 -3.05 -7.65 -20.99
CA LYS A 152 -4.20 -8.55 -21.27
C LYS A 152 -3.80 -9.90 -21.84
N GLU A 153 -2.77 -9.92 -22.66
CA GLU A 153 -2.23 -11.12 -23.29
C GLU A 153 -1.68 -12.16 -22.29
N ASN A 154 -1.36 -11.73 -21.08
CA ASN A 154 -0.90 -12.62 -20.03
C ASN A 154 -2.04 -13.27 -19.22
N GLY A 155 -3.30 -12.93 -19.54
CA GLY A 155 -4.43 -13.32 -18.71
C GLY A 155 -4.61 -12.43 -17.49
N ARG A 156 -5.43 -12.88 -16.53
CA ARG A 156 -5.78 -12.15 -15.30
C ARG A 156 -5.60 -13.03 -14.09
N PHE A 157 -5.32 -12.41 -12.95
CA PHE A 157 -5.35 -13.12 -11.67
C PHE A 157 -6.80 -13.47 -11.30
N GLY A 158 -7.02 -14.77 -11.07
CA GLY A 158 -8.30 -15.30 -10.62
C GLY A 158 -8.35 -15.47 -9.10
N ASP A 159 -9.47 -15.99 -8.64
CA ASP A 159 -9.74 -16.24 -7.23
C ASP A 159 -8.74 -17.21 -6.58
N ASP A 160 -8.30 -18.26 -7.30
CA ASP A 160 -7.27 -19.18 -6.80
C ASP A 160 -5.91 -18.48 -6.59
N ASP A 161 -5.53 -17.58 -7.48
CA ASP A 161 -4.29 -16.80 -7.32
C ASP A 161 -4.33 -15.93 -6.07
N ILE A 162 -5.49 -15.32 -5.79
CA ILE A 162 -5.68 -14.45 -4.63
C ILE A 162 -5.63 -15.27 -3.34
N ARG A 163 -6.39 -16.37 -3.27
CA ARG A 163 -6.38 -17.27 -2.10
C ARG A 163 -5.01 -17.85 -1.85
N HIS A 164 -4.32 -18.29 -2.90
CA HIS A 164 -2.97 -18.82 -2.77
C HIS A 164 -1.99 -17.78 -2.20
N THR A 165 -2.01 -16.55 -2.71
CA THR A 165 -1.15 -15.47 -2.21
C THR A 165 -1.48 -15.14 -0.75
N LEU A 166 -2.76 -15.10 -0.37
CA LEU A 166 -3.20 -14.92 1.01
C LEU A 166 -2.61 -16.00 1.93
N TYR A 167 -2.81 -17.27 1.59
CA TYR A 167 -2.31 -18.38 2.42
C TYR A 167 -0.80 -18.38 2.52
N GLN A 168 -0.09 -18.13 1.43
CA GLN A 168 1.36 -18.02 1.46
C GLN A 168 1.83 -16.90 2.38
N SER A 169 1.23 -15.71 2.28
CA SER A 169 1.58 -14.57 3.14
C SER A 169 1.35 -14.90 4.61
N MET A 170 0.15 -15.39 4.95
CA MET A 170 -0.21 -15.67 6.34
C MET A 170 0.59 -16.83 6.95
N PHE A 171 0.78 -17.93 6.23
CA PHE A 171 1.57 -19.07 6.72
C PHE A 171 3.08 -18.82 6.73
N SER A 172 3.55 -17.78 6.04
CA SER A 172 4.93 -17.32 6.13
C SER A 172 5.18 -16.38 7.31
N GLY A 173 4.16 -16.06 8.11
CA GLY A 173 4.27 -15.24 9.31
C GLY A 173 3.86 -13.78 9.14
N ALA A 174 3.20 -13.42 8.03
CA ALA A 174 2.63 -12.08 7.90
C ALA A 174 1.58 -11.82 8.99
N CYS A 175 1.57 -10.61 9.55
CA CYS A 175 0.57 -10.19 10.52
C CYS A 175 -0.75 -9.73 9.89
N GLY A 176 -0.80 -9.64 8.57
CA GLY A 176 -1.97 -9.21 7.81
C GLY A 176 -1.78 -9.29 6.30
N TYR A 177 -2.90 -9.23 5.62
CA TYR A 177 -3.02 -9.28 4.17
C TYR A 177 -4.17 -8.37 3.74
N THR A 178 -4.03 -7.72 2.60
CA THR A 178 -5.10 -6.88 2.06
C THR A 178 -5.65 -7.49 0.78
N TYR A 179 -6.94 -7.79 0.75
CA TYR A 179 -7.61 -8.14 -0.49
C TYR A 179 -7.74 -6.93 -1.41
N GLY A 180 -7.53 -7.12 -2.70
CA GLY A 180 -7.77 -6.13 -3.74
C GLY A 180 -8.48 -6.73 -4.94
N CYS A 181 -9.32 -5.91 -5.60
CA CYS A 181 -9.97 -6.25 -6.85
C CYS A 181 -9.85 -5.08 -7.83
N ASN A 182 -9.44 -5.38 -9.07
CA ASN A 182 -9.18 -4.36 -10.08
C ASN A 182 -10.38 -3.46 -10.36
N ASP A 183 -11.55 -4.04 -10.37
CA ASP A 183 -12.79 -3.33 -10.70
C ASP A 183 -13.29 -2.47 -9.52
N ILE A 184 -13.10 -2.99 -8.28
CA ILE A 184 -13.65 -2.36 -7.06
C ILE A 184 -12.82 -1.14 -6.65
N TRP A 185 -11.47 -1.21 -6.66
CA TRP A 185 -10.64 -0.11 -6.15
C TRP A 185 -10.85 1.19 -6.92
N GLN A 186 -11.14 1.09 -8.22
CA GLN A 186 -11.39 2.24 -9.08
C GLN A 186 -12.88 2.54 -9.27
N MET A 187 -13.76 1.77 -8.64
CA MET A 187 -15.22 1.85 -8.81
C MET A 187 -15.60 1.86 -10.30
N PHE A 188 -15.02 0.91 -11.05
CA PHE A 188 -15.26 0.83 -12.49
C PHE A 188 -16.76 0.62 -12.80
N ASP A 189 -17.26 1.34 -13.78
CA ASP A 189 -18.63 1.20 -14.27
C ASP A 189 -18.69 1.49 -15.78
N THR A 190 -19.73 1.03 -16.40
CA THR A 190 -19.98 1.24 -17.84
C THR A 190 -19.94 2.74 -18.18
N GLY A 191 -19.17 3.09 -19.20
CA GLY A 191 -18.99 4.48 -19.64
C GLY A 191 -17.84 5.23 -18.96
N ARG A 192 -17.14 4.61 -17.99
CA ARG A 192 -15.88 5.14 -17.42
C ARG A 192 -14.68 4.57 -18.16
N GLU A 193 -13.64 5.37 -18.30
CA GLU A 193 -12.36 4.89 -18.82
C GLU A 193 -11.71 3.94 -17.81
N PRO A 194 -11.51 2.65 -18.16
CA PRO A 194 -10.91 1.69 -17.24
C PRO A 194 -9.43 1.99 -17.02
N LYS A 195 -8.96 1.84 -15.78
CA LYS A 195 -7.55 1.70 -15.48
C LYS A 195 -7.19 0.22 -15.37
N CYS A 196 -5.96 -0.11 -15.78
CA CYS A 196 -5.48 -1.50 -15.77
C CYS A 196 -6.52 -2.47 -16.39
N ASP A 197 -7.15 -2.05 -17.48
CA ASP A 197 -8.14 -2.85 -18.23
C ASP A 197 -9.28 -3.44 -17.38
N ALA A 198 -9.80 -2.73 -16.40
CA ALA A 198 -11.00 -3.14 -15.69
C ALA A 198 -12.15 -3.36 -16.69
N ASP A 199 -12.92 -4.43 -16.51
CA ASP A 199 -13.92 -4.88 -17.49
C ASP A 199 -15.28 -5.25 -16.87
N THR A 200 -15.35 -5.32 -15.56
CA THR A 200 -16.56 -5.72 -14.83
C THR A 200 -17.01 -4.59 -13.92
N PRO A 201 -18.28 -4.14 -13.96
CA PRO A 201 -18.77 -3.12 -13.03
C PRO A 201 -18.51 -3.49 -11.57
N TRP A 202 -18.04 -2.52 -10.77
CA TRP A 202 -17.58 -2.75 -9.40
C TRP A 202 -18.60 -3.47 -8.51
N TYR A 203 -19.88 -3.17 -8.67
CA TYR A 203 -20.97 -3.80 -7.90
C TYR A 203 -21.20 -5.27 -8.26
N GLN A 204 -20.85 -5.69 -9.49
CA GLN A 204 -20.88 -7.11 -9.89
C GLN A 204 -19.63 -7.84 -9.38
N SER A 205 -18.53 -7.11 -9.22
CA SER A 205 -17.26 -7.67 -8.73
C SER A 205 -17.25 -7.87 -7.20
N MET A 206 -18.25 -7.36 -6.48
CA MET A 206 -18.36 -7.56 -5.03
C MET A 206 -18.62 -9.03 -4.64
N ASP A 207 -19.13 -9.82 -5.56
CA ASP A 207 -19.42 -11.26 -5.36
C ASP A 207 -18.29 -12.18 -5.88
N LYS A 208 -17.13 -11.64 -6.22
CA LYS A 208 -15.97 -12.43 -6.64
C LYS A 208 -15.44 -13.28 -5.48
N GLN A 209 -14.90 -14.45 -5.82
CA GLN A 209 -14.61 -15.53 -4.87
C GLN A 209 -13.20 -15.50 -4.27
N GLY A 210 -12.37 -14.50 -4.61
CA GLY A 210 -11.01 -14.37 -4.08
C GLY A 210 -10.92 -13.82 -2.66
N ALA A 211 -12.02 -13.24 -2.15
CA ALA A 211 -12.08 -12.64 -0.81
C ALA A 211 -12.53 -13.62 0.27
#